data_7bd27e3b2c7f8465d7b95c14dbf3d4dc
#
_entry.id   7bd27e3b2c7f8465d7b95c14dbf3d4dc
#
_cell.length_a   1.000
_cell.length_b   1.000
_cell.length_c   1.000
_cell.angle_alpha   90.00
_cell.angle_beta   90.00
_cell.angle_gamma   90.00
#
_symmetry.space_group_name_H-M   'P 1'
#
loop_
_entity.id
_entity.type
_entity.pdbx_description
1 polymer ?
#
loop_
_entity_poly.entity_id
_entity_poly.type
_entity_poly.pdbx_seq_one_letter_code
_entity_poly.pdbx_strand_id
1 'polypeptide(L)'
;MSVELEREYTFLMTALPSDLGQFPSKIIEDNFIPVSSDHPKIRIRRNGDSLVITKKSPENGNDSSRMTEHTIDLSAEEYAALNQLPGKRFKKRRFAYPVGEHIAEVDVYLEDLAGLVVIDFEFNNDQAMASFVPPSFVGPNVTHDNLVAGGMLCGKSYADIGEQLAKKYDYQPVAGVDAYDE
;
A
#
# COMPACT_ATOMS: atom_id res chain seq x y z
N MET A 1 5.29 14.28 -15.18
CA MET A 1 6.02 14.20 -13.88
C MET A 1 5.28 15.04 -12.87
N SER A 2 4.88 14.45 -11.75
CA SER A 2 4.24 15.13 -10.62
C SER A 2 5.10 14.99 -9.36
N VAL A 3 4.90 15.93 -8.43
CA VAL A 3 5.44 15.90 -7.07
C VAL A 3 4.29 16.22 -6.15
N GLU A 4 3.95 15.30 -5.26
CA GLU A 4 2.84 15.44 -4.34
C GLU A 4 3.31 15.24 -2.89
N LEU A 5 2.70 15.98 -1.97
CA LEU A 5 2.83 15.75 -0.55
C LEU A 5 1.62 14.96 -0.09
N GLU A 6 1.80 13.68 0.09
CA GLU A 6 0.79 12.78 0.64
C GLU A 6 0.76 12.90 2.16
N ARG A 7 -0.44 13.00 2.70
CA ARG A 7 -0.74 12.95 4.13
C ARG A 7 -1.67 11.78 4.32
N GLU A 8 -1.19 10.71 4.94
CA GLU A 8 -1.96 9.49 5.04
C GLU A 8 -1.85 8.84 6.42
N TYR A 9 -2.92 8.17 6.83
CA TYR A 9 -2.89 7.19 7.90
C TYR A 9 -3.22 5.82 7.35
N THR A 10 -2.39 4.85 7.70
CA THR A 10 -2.55 3.44 7.36
C THR A 10 -3.00 2.63 8.57
N PHE A 11 -4.02 1.79 8.37
CA PHE A 11 -4.54 0.90 9.40
C PHE A 11 -4.58 -0.55 8.89
N LEU A 12 -4.40 -1.51 9.81
CA LEU A 12 -4.69 -2.91 9.50
C LEU A 12 -6.21 -3.12 9.42
N MET A 13 -6.64 -4.02 8.56
CA MET A 13 -8.03 -4.50 8.53
C MET A 13 -8.06 -5.97 8.92
N THR A 14 -8.90 -6.33 9.90
CA THR A 14 -9.04 -7.70 10.39
C THR A 14 -10.12 -8.49 9.68
N ALA A 15 -10.90 -7.84 8.83
CA ALA A 15 -11.93 -8.45 7.98
C ALA A 15 -12.17 -7.61 6.74
N LEU A 16 -12.59 -8.23 5.65
CA LEU A 16 -13.03 -7.54 4.45
C LEU A 16 -14.48 -7.05 4.64
N PRO A 17 -14.79 -5.80 4.23
CA PRO A 17 -16.19 -5.37 4.12
C PRO A 17 -16.96 -6.29 3.18
N SER A 18 -18.17 -6.71 3.57
CA SER A 18 -18.98 -7.66 2.78
C SER A 18 -19.39 -7.14 1.40
N ASP A 19 -19.38 -5.83 1.22
CA ASP A 19 -19.71 -5.12 -0.01
C ASP A 19 -18.48 -4.63 -0.80
N LEU A 20 -17.26 -4.93 -0.34
CA LEU A 20 -16.01 -4.42 -0.94
C LEU A 20 -15.94 -4.65 -2.46
N GLY A 21 -16.35 -5.82 -2.92
CA GLY A 21 -16.35 -6.16 -4.35
C GLY A 21 -17.30 -5.35 -5.23
N GLN A 22 -18.19 -4.53 -4.64
CA GLN A 22 -19.09 -3.65 -5.39
C GLN A 22 -18.44 -2.32 -5.78
N PHE A 23 -17.28 -2.01 -5.20
CA PHE A 23 -16.60 -0.74 -5.44
C PHE A 23 -15.51 -0.84 -6.51
N PRO A 24 -15.21 0.28 -7.17
CA PRO A 24 -14.15 0.33 -8.18
C PRO A 24 -12.82 -0.16 -7.60
N SER A 25 -12.13 -1.00 -8.34
CA SER A 25 -10.82 -1.51 -7.94
C SER A 25 -9.85 -1.57 -9.11
N LYS A 26 -8.57 -1.66 -8.78
CA LYS A 26 -7.48 -1.82 -9.75
C LYS A 26 -6.39 -2.72 -9.18
N ILE A 27 -5.73 -3.48 -10.06
CA ILE A 27 -4.52 -4.20 -9.69
C ILE A 27 -3.35 -3.25 -9.65
N ILE A 28 -2.54 -3.38 -8.61
CA ILE A 28 -1.26 -2.70 -8.47
C ILE A 28 -0.16 -3.77 -8.39
N GLU A 29 0.80 -3.65 -9.30
CA GLU A 29 2.01 -4.48 -9.34
C GLU A 29 3.22 -3.58 -9.14
N ASP A 30 4.00 -3.85 -8.12
CA ASP A 30 5.19 -3.09 -7.78
C ASP A 30 6.46 -3.93 -7.96
N ASN A 31 7.47 -3.33 -8.59
CA ASN A 31 8.83 -3.84 -8.62
C ASN A 31 9.75 -2.82 -7.95
N PHE A 32 10.16 -3.09 -6.72
CA PHE A 32 11.03 -2.23 -5.93
C PHE A 32 12.50 -2.50 -6.23
N ILE A 33 13.26 -1.45 -6.54
CA ILE A 33 14.67 -1.51 -6.89
C ILE A 33 15.52 -0.59 -5.98
N PRO A 34 16.81 -0.93 -5.76
CA PRO A 34 17.49 -2.16 -6.18
C PRO A 34 17.15 -3.36 -5.28
N VAL A 35 17.26 -4.57 -5.82
CA VAL A 35 17.02 -5.83 -5.08
C VAL A 35 17.95 -5.99 -3.87
N SER A 36 19.14 -5.41 -3.92
CA SER A 36 20.16 -5.46 -2.85
C SER A 36 19.83 -4.57 -1.65
N SER A 37 18.86 -3.68 -1.75
CA SER A 37 18.44 -2.82 -0.62
C SER A 37 17.49 -3.56 0.30
N ASP A 38 17.68 -3.41 1.61
CA ASP A 38 16.73 -3.93 2.61
C ASP A 38 15.42 -3.14 2.62
N HIS A 39 15.48 -1.85 2.25
CA HIS A 39 14.32 -0.98 2.14
C HIS A 39 14.41 -0.12 0.86
N PRO A 40 14.15 -0.70 -0.33
CA PRO A 40 14.21 0.05 -1.57
C PRO A 40 13.10 1.11 -1.62
N LYS A 41 13.42 2.26 -2.21
CA LYS A 41 12.53 3.43 -2.26
C LYS A 41 11.98 3.71 -3.65
N ILE A 42 12.67 3.24 -4.69
CA ILE A 42 12.24 3.40 -6.08
C ILE A 42 11.40 2.18 -6.44
N ARG A 43 10.26 2.42 -7.05
CA ARG A 43 9.41 1.35 -7.57
C ARG A 43 8.97 1.64 -9.00
N ILE A 44 8.98 0.60 -9.81
CA ILE A 44 8.37 0.56 -11.12
C ILE A 44 6.99 -0.04 -10.90
N ARG A 45 5.95 0.71 -11.23
CA ARG A 45 4.57 0.39 -10.86
C ARG A 45 3.66 0.32 -12.07
N ARG A 46 2.86 -0.74 -12.13
CA ARG A 46 1.59 -0.75 -12.85
C ARG A 46 0.47 -0.45 -11.84
N ASN A 47 -0.37 0.51 -12.14
CA ASN A 47 -1.50 0.92 -11.31
C ASN A 47 -2.77 0.95 -12.18
N GLY A 48 -3.41 -0.21 -12.35
CA GLY A 48 -4.39 -0.42 -13.41
C GLY A 48 -3.73 -0.24 -14.78
N ASP A 49 -4.21 0.74 -15.56
CA ASP A 49 -3.66 1.07 -16.88
C ASP A 49 -2.48 2.05 -16.83
N SER A 50 -2.24 2.67 -15.70
CA SER A 50 -1.14 3.63 -15.53
C SER A 50 0.18 2.92 -15.27
N LEU A 51 1.24 3.33 -15.99
CA LEU A 51 2.60 2.81 -15.89
C LEU A 51 3.51 3.94 -15.42
N VAL A 52 4.14 3.77 -14.25
CA VAL A 52 4.91 4.85 -13.63
C VAL A 52 6.18 4.34 -12.97
N ILE A 53 7.13 5.23 -12.77
CA ILE A 53 8.21 5.08 -11.80
C ILE A 53 8.00 6.08 -10.69
N THR A 54 8.06 5.61 -9.44
CA THR A 54 7.82 6.46 -8.28
C THR A 54 8.94 6.35 -7.25
N LYS A 55 9.13 7.42 -6.48
CA LYS A 55 9.99 7.43 -5.30
C LYS A 55 9.31 8.22 -4.21
N LYS A 56 9.07 7.57 -3.07
CA LYS A 56 8.59 8.24 -1.85
C LYS A 56 9.73 8.51 -0.87
N SER A 57 9.70 9.67 -0.26
CA SER A 57 10.62 10.05 0.83
C SER A 57 9.87 10.86 1.88
N PRO A 58 10.16 10.69 3.19
CA PRO A 58 9.57 11.53 4.21
C PRO A 58 9.83 13.02 3.94
N GLU A 59 8.83 13.86 4.13
CA GLU A 59 8.98 15.31 4.03
C GLU A 59 9.97 15.83 5.08
N ASN A 60 9.82 15.33 6.33
CA ASN A 60 10.64 15.72 7.45
C ASN A 60 11.10 14.47 8.24
N GLY A 61 12.39 14.25 8.31
CA GLY A 61 12.98 13.18 9.14
C GLY A 61 12.47 11.79 8.77
N ASN A 62 11.76 11.12 9.68
CA ASN A 62 11.23 9.76 9.52
C ASN A 62 9.69 9.70 9.64
N ASP A 63 9.00 10.81 9.39
CA ASP A 63 7.54 10.86 9.48
C ASP A 63 6.89 10.19 8.26
N SER A 64 6.44 8.95 8.43
CA SER A 64 5.78 8.18 7.38
C SER A 64 4.34 8.63 7.08
N SER A 65 3.77 9.51 7.91
CA SER A 65 2.44 10.08 7.67
C SER A 65 2.46 11.24 6.67
N ARG A 66 3.66 11.72 6.31
CA ARG A 66 3.90 12.81 5.37
C ARG A 66 5.02 12.45 4.41
N MET A 67 4.65 12.06 3.22
CA MET A 67 5.59 11.58 2.21
C MET A 67 5.54 12.46 0.97
N THR A 68 6.70 12.91 0.52
CA THR A 68 6.82 13.49 -0.83
C THR A 68 6.96 12.35 -1.82
N GLU A 69 5.99 12.21 -2.71
CA GLU A 69 6.04 11.28 -3.83
C GLU A 69 6.43 12.02 -5.12
N HIS A 70 7.45 11.47 -5.80
CA HIS A 70 7.85 11.86 -7.14
C HIS A 70 7.37 10.78 -8.10
N THR A 71 6.55 11.15 -9.08
CA THR A 71 5.98 10.24 -10.07
C THR A 71 6.33 10.70 -11.48
N ILE A 72 6.81 9.75 -12.29
CA ILE A 72 7.10 9.93 -13.71
C ILE A 72 6.29 8.89 -14.49
N ASP A 73 5.46 9.37 -15.42
CA ASP A 73 4.72 8.50 -16.33
C ASP A 73 5.68 7.80 -17.30
N LEU A 74 5.40 6.55 -17.59
CA LEU A 74 6.20 5.72 -18.49
C LEU A 74 5.36 5.31 -19.69
N SER A 75 5.97 5.28 -20.86
CA SER A 75 5.42 4.54 -22.01
C SER A 75 5.44 3.03 -21.74
N ALA A 76 4.68 2.27 -22.51
CA ALA A 76 4.69 0.81 -22.40
C ALA A 76 6.08 0.22 -22.64
N GLU A 77 6.86 0.80 -23.56
CA GLU A 77 8.24 0.37 -23.88
C GLU A 77 9.19 0.66 -22.73
N GLU A 78 9.12 1.86 -22.12
CA GLU A 78 9.93 2.25 -20.95
C GLU A 78 9.60 1.35 -19.75
N TYR A 79 8.31 1.14 -19.47
CA TYR A 79 7.88 0.25 -18.40
C TYR A 79 8.41 -1.18 -18.64
N ALA A 80 8.24 -1.72 -19.85
CA ALA A 80 8.71 -3.07 -20.16
C ALA A 80 10.22 -3.22 -19.96
N ALA A 81 11.01 -2.23 -20.37
CA ALA A 81 12.46 -2.24 -20.21
C ALA A 81 12.86 -2.13 -18.72
N LEU A 82 12.29 -1.18 -17.98
CA LEU A 82 12.60 -0.96 -16.57
C LEU A 82 12.11 -2.10 -15.67
N ASN A 83 10.96 -2.69 -15.97
CA ASN A 83 10.37 -3.77 -15.18
C ASN A 83 11.14 -5.10 -15.29
N GLN A 84 12.09 -5.22 -16.22
CA GLN A 84 13.03 -6.35 -16.31
C GLN A 84 14.18 -6.24 -15.29
N LEU A 85 14.38 -5.08 -14.70
CA LEU A 85 15.43 -4.91 -13.67
C LEU A 85 15.18 -5.85 -12.49
N PRO A 86 16.23 -6.48 -11.95
CA PRO A 86 16.13 -7.27 -10.74
C PRO A 86 15.60 -6.42 -9.58
N GLY A 87 14.49 -6.84 -9.01
CA GLY A 87 13.82 -6.14 -7.92
C GLY A 87 13.01 -7.07 -7.05
N LYS A 88 12.45 -6.51 -5.99
CA LYS A 88 11.54 -7.18 -5.06
C LYS A 88 10.11 -6.82 -5.43
N ARG A 89 9.21 -7.79 -5.47
CA ARG A 89 7.88 -7.59 -6.02
C ARG A 89 6.81 -7.92 -5.02
N PHE A 90 5.65 -7.31 -5.20
CA PHE A 90 4.37 -7.76 -4.68
C PHE A 90 3.23 -7.30 -5.61
N LYS A 91 2.08 -7.88 -5.40
CA LYS A 91 0.83 -7.57 -6.09
C LYS A 91 -0.26 -7.32 -5.05
N LYS A 92 -1.14 -6.35 -5.34
CA LYS A 92 -2.31 -6.07 -4.51
C LYS A 92 -3.47 -5.57 -5.36
N ARG A 93 -4.69 -5.76 -4.88
CA ARG A 93 -5.87 -5.09 -5.44
C ARG A 93 -6.25 -3.94 -4.52
N ARG A 94 -6.36 -2.77 -5.09
CA ARG A 94 -6.76 -1.54 -4.38
C ARG A 94 -8.19 -1.18 -4.73
N PHE A 95 -9.02 -1.02 -3.72
CA PHE A 95 -10.40 -0.59 -3.84
C PHE A 95 -10.54 0.85 -3.38
N ALA A 96 -11.33 1.66 -4.12
CA ALA A 96 -11.78 2.97 -3.68
C ALA A 96 -13.05 2.79 -2.82
N TYR A 97 -12.88 2.70 -1.50
CA TYR A 97 -13.95 2.34 -0.56
C TYR A 97 -14.49 3.58 0.16
N PRO A 98 -15.78 3.91 0.02
CA PRO A 98 -16.36 5.09 0.68
C PRO A 98 -16.52 4.86 2.19
N VAL A 99 -16.02 5.79 2.98
CA VAL A 99 -16.10 5.78 4.44
C VAL A 99 -16.50 7.19 4.91
N GLY A 100 -17.79 7.40 5.17
CA GLY A 100 -18.30 8.74 5.47
C GLY A 100 -18.03 9.73 4.35
N GLU A 101 -17.27 10.78 4.63
CA GLU A 101 -16.89 11.80 3.64
C GLU A 101 -15.58 11.44 2.91
N HIS A 102 -14.89 10.37 3.30
CA HIS A 102 -13.63 9.92 2.72
C HIS A 102 -13.86 8.83 1.66
N ILE A 103 -12.99 8.82 0.67
CA ILE A 103 -12.76 7.64 -0.16
C ILE A 103 -11.44 7.04 0.32
N ALA A 104 -11.54 5.98 1.09
CA ALA A 104 -10.35 5.27 1.58
C ALA A 104 -9.85 4.27 0.54
N GLU A 105 -8.56 3.98 0.57
CA GLU A 105 -7.94 2.98 -0.28
C GLU A 105 -7.76 1.67 0.50
N VAL A 106 -8.57 0.65 0.16
CA VAL A 106 -8.41 -0.69 0.74
C VAL A 106 -7.48 -1.52 -0.13
N ASP A 107 -6.32 -1.84 0.39
CA ASP A 107 -5.31 -2.66 -0.26
C ASP A 107 -5.40 -4.12 0.22
N VAL A 108 -5.90 -4.98 -0.65
CA VAL A 108 -5.91 -6.44 -0.45
C VAL A 108 -4.66 -7.00 -1.10
N TYR A 109 -3.68 -7.43 -0.30
CA TYR A 109 -2.47 -8.04 -0.80
C TYR A 109 -2.75 -9.44 -1.33
N LEU A 110 -2.09 -9.79 -2.43
CA LEU A 110 -2.31 -11.00 -3.21
C LEU A 110 -1.04 -11.86 -3.22
N GLU A 111 -1.13 -13.05 -3.81
CA GLU A 111 -0.02 -13.97 -4.00
C GLU A 111 0.69 -14.26 -2.66
N ASP A 112 2.00 -14.08 -2.58
CA ASP A 112 2.81 -14.40 -1.39
C ASP A 112 2.40 -13.62 -0.13
N LEU A 113 1.79 -12.44 -0.26
CA LEU A 113 1.31 -11.62 0.85
C LEU A 113 -0.19 -11.80 1.14
N ALA A 114 -0.87 -12.76 0.50
CA ALA A 114 -2.28 -13.02 0.73
C ALA A 114 -2.60 -13.21 2.22
N GLY A 115 -3.64 -12.52 2.69
CA GLY A 115 -4.00 -12.43 4.10
C GLY A 115 -3.65 -11.09 4.76
N LEU A 116 -2.75 -10.28 4.16
CA LEU A 116 -2.54 -8.91 4.60
C LEU A 116 -3.56 -7.99 3.92
N VAL A 117 -4.26 -7.20 4.72
CA VAL A 117 -5.17 -6.15 4.25
C VAL A 117 -4.92 -4.88 5.03
N VAL A 118 -4.72 -3.77 4.33
CA VAL A 118 -4.59 -2.45 4.93
C VAL A 118 -5.60 -1.48 4.34
N ILE A 119 -5.89 -0.41 5.06
CA ILE A 119 -6.71 0.69 4.58
C ILE A 119 -5.98 2.00 4.82
N ASP A 120 -5.86 2.80 3.76
CA ASP A 120 -5.23 4.11 3.79
C ASP A 120 -6.30 5.20 3.73
N PHE A 121 -6.15 6.22 4.57
CA PHE A 121 -6.93 7.44 4.54
C PHE A 121 -6.00 8.60 4.19
N GLU A 122 -6.27 9.24 3.06
CA GLU A 122 -5.53 10.42 2.61
C GLU A 122 -6.23 11.72 3.02
N PHE A 123 -5.42 12.75 3.29
CA PHE A 123 -5.90 14.04 3.78
C PHE A 123 -5.37 15.21 2.94
N ASN A 124 -6.27 16.13 2.60
CA ASN A 124 -5.93 17.32 1.82
C ASN A 124 -5.06 18.33 2.60
N ASN A 125 -5.12 18.28 3.92
CA ASN A 125 -4.37 19.19 4.80
C ASN A 125 -4.18 18.62 6.21
N ASP A 126 -3.30 19.26 6.98
CA ASP A 126 -2.93 18.86 8.33
C ASP A 126 -4.08 18.94 9.33
N GLN A 127 -5.01 19.88 9.13
CA GLN A 127 -6.16 20.02 10.04
C GLN A 127 -7.12 18.85 9.87
N ALA A 128 -7.41 18.45 8.64
CA ALA A 128 -8.25 17.27 8.36
C ALA A 128 -7.61 16.01 8.95
N MET A 129 -6.30 15.84 8.76
CA MET A 129 -5.54 14.73 9.33
C MET A 129 -5.59 14.72 10.86
N ALA A 130 -5.36 15.86 11.51
CA ALA A 130 -5.34 15.96 12.98
C ALA A 130 -6.72 15.74 13.63
N SER A 131 -7.81 16.06 12.91
CA SER A 131 -9.18 15.86 13.38
C SER A 131 -9.78 14.50 13.03
N PHE A 132 -9.05 13.66 12.30
CA PHE A 132 -9.55 12.36 11.85
C PHE A 132 -9.78 11.40 13.02
N VAL A 133 -10.98 10.84 13.05
CA VAL A 133 -11.34 9.77 13.99
C VAL A 133 -11.54 8.49 13.18
N PRO A 134 -10.69 7.48 13.39
CA PRO A 134 -10.78 6.25 12.62
C PRO A 134 -12.11 5.53 12.89
N PRO A 135 -12.75 4.97 11.85
CA PRO A 135 -13.95 4.16 12.00
C PRO A 135 -13.72 2.95 12.89
N SER A 136 -14.76 2.50 13.59
CA SER A 136 -14.67 1.38 14.55
C SER A 136 -14.35 0.02 13.89
N PHE A 137 -14.50 -0.11 12.58
CA PHE A 137 -14.20 -1.35 11.86
C PHE A 137 -12.74 -1.47 11.41
N VAL A 138 -11.94 -0.41 11.51
CA VAL A 138 -10.50 -0.50 11.22
C VAL A 138 -9.74 -0.97 12.45
N GLY A 139 -8.66 -1.67 12.22
CA GLY A 139 -7.78 -2.17 13.26
C GLY A 139 -6.71 -1.14 13.70
N PRO A 140 -5.58 -1.61 14.20
CA PRO A 140 -4.50 -0.74 14.67
C PRO A 140 -3.95 0.19 13.60
N ASN A 141 -3.58 1.41 14.01
CA ASN A 141 -2.81 2.34 13.18
C ASN A 141 -1.37 1.82 13.04
N VAL A 142 -0.93 1.65 11.79
CA VAL A 142 0.40 1.13 11.45
C VAL A 142 1.20 2.09 10.57
N THR A 143 0.79 3.34 10.47
CA THR A 143 1.40 4.39 9.65
C THR A 143 2.92 4.49 9.82
N HIS A 144 3.40 4.36 11.06
CA HIS A 144 4.83 4.46 11.37
C HIS A 144 5.52 3.10 11.55
N ASP A 145 4.83 2.00 11.21
CA ASP A 145 5.42 0.67 11.32
C ASP A 145 6.04 0.22 10.00
N ASN A 146 7.36 0.10 10.01
CA ASN A 146 8.09 -0.42 8.86
C ASN A 146 7.67 -1.84 8.45
N LEU A 147 7.05 -2.61 9.35
CA LEU A 147 6.61 -3.99 9.06
C LEU A 147 5.64 -4.05 7.88
N VAL A 148 4.82 -3.00 7.70
CA VAL A 148 3.82 -2.91 6.62
C VAL A 148 4.17 -1.88 5.54
N ALA A 149 5.33 -1.24 5.64
CA ALA A 149 5.79 -0.32 4.60
C ALA A 149 6.07 -1.08 3.29
N GLY A 150 5.58 -0.58 2.16
CA GLY A 150 5.67 -1.26 0.87
C GLY A 150 7.09 -1.71 0.49
N GLY A 151 8.10 -0.84 0.71
CA GLY A 151 9.50 -1.19 0.48
C GLY A 151 10.04 -2.29 1.40
N MET A 152 9.39 -2.54 2.54
CA MET A 152 9.74 -3.61 3.48
C MET A 152 8.94 -4.89 3.24
N LEU A 153 7.75 -4.78 2.67
CA LEU A 153 6.90 -5.92 2.28
C LEU A 153 7.38 -6.59 0.99
N CYS A 154 8.00 -5.81 0.09
CA CYS A 154 8.37 -6.32 -1.23
C CYS A 154 9.34 -7.51 -1.13
N GLY A 155 9.01 -8.58 -1.86
CA GLY A 155 9.77 -9.83 -1.88
C GLY A 155 9.64 -10.68 -0.61
N LYS A 156 8.66 -10.38 0.25
CA LYS A 156 8.29 -11.21 1.41
C LYS A 156 7.01 -11.97 1.14
N SER A 157 6.80 -13.02 1.93
CA SER A 157 5.52 -13.72 2.05
C SER A 157 4.81 -13.34 3.35
N TYR A 158 3.53 -13.69 3.47
CA TYR A 158 2.79 -13.53 4.73
C TYR A 158 3.46 -14.33 5.87
N ALA A 159 4.05 -15.48 5.57
CA ALA A 159 4.78 -16.27 6.57
C ALA A 159 5.98 -15.51 7.18
N ASP A 160 6.63 -14.62 6.41
CA ASP A 160 7.76 -13.83 6.90
C ASP A 160 7.37 -12.70 7.87
N ILE A 161 6.11 -12.27 7.85
CA ILE A 161 5.62 -11.12 8.63
C ILE A 161 4.54 -11.49 9.65
N GLY A 162 3.82 -12.59 9.44
CA GLY A 162 2.61 -12.95 10.18
C GLY A 162 2.84 -13.11 11.68
N GLU A 163 3.94 -13.75 12.11
CA GLU A 163 4.26 -13.87 13.53
C GLU A 163 4.45 -12.53 14.22
N GLN A 164 5.12 -11.58 13.53
CA GLN A 164 5.34 -10.24 14.08
C GLN A 164 4.04 -9.43 14.13
N LEU A 165 3.17 -9.56 13.10
CA LEU A 165 1.86 -8.93 13.08
C LEU A 165 0.95 -9.49 14.19
N ALA A 166 0.93 -10.81 14.38
CA ALA A 166 0.17 -11.44 15.45
C ALA A 166 0.65 -10.99 16.84
N LYS A 167 1.97 -10.99 17.06
CA LYS A 167 2.55 -10.59 18.35
C LYS A 167 2.33 -9.13 18.70
N LYS A 168 2.41 -8.24 17.69
CA LYS A 168 2.36 -6.77 17.92
C LYS A 168 0.95 -6.23 17.92
N TYR A 169 0.06 -6.81 17.11
CA TYR A 169 -1.25 -6.26 16.81
C TYR A 169 -2.40 -7.26 16.99
N ASP A 170 -2.12 -8.49 17.44
CA ASP A 170 -3.09 -9.61 17.45
C ASP A 170 -3.73 -9.84 16.06
N TYR A 171 -2.96 -9.55 15.01
CA TYR A 171 -3.42 -9.64 13.63
C TYR A 171 -3.32 -11.06 13.09
N GLN A 172 -4.42 -11.54 12.51
CA GLN A 172 -4.48 -12.84 11.85
C GLN A 172 -4.71 -12.63 10.34
N PRO A 173 -4.30 -13.60 9.49
CA PRO A 173 -4.54 -13.47 8.06
C PRO A 173 -6.02 -13.35 7.76
N VAL A 174 -6.38 -12.34 6.97
CA VAL A 174 -7.77 -12.10 6.57
C VAL A 174 -8.18 -13.15 5.55
N ALA A 175 -9.30 -13.82 5.81
CA ALA A 175 -9.85 -14.81 4.91
C ALA A 175 -10.57 -14.18 3.70
N GLY A 176 -10.64 -14.94 2.59
CA GLY A 176 -11.40 -14.53 1.40
C GLY A 176 -10.68 -13.57 0.47
N VAL A 177 -9.41 -13.27 0.73
CA VAL A 177 -8.59 -12.40 -0.14
C VAL A 177 -8.36 -12.98 -1.53
N ASP A 178 -8.32 -14.32 -1.65
CA ASP A 178 -8.10 -15.03 -2.92
C ASP A 178 -9.18 -14.74 -3.97
N ALA A 179 -10.38 -14.35 -3.55
CA ALA A 179 -11.46 -13.94 -4.46
C ALA A 179 -11.14 -12.68 -5.26
N TYR A 180 -10.08 -11.97 -4.91
CA TYR A 180 -9.68 -10.72 -5.53
C TYR A 180 -8.41 -10.80 -6.38
N ASP A 181 -7.90 -12.01 -6.64
CA ASP A 181 -6.69 -12.21 -7.45
C ASP A 181 -6.97 -12.31 -8.98
N GLU A 182 -8.24 -12.30 -9.40
CA GLU A 182 -8.65 -12.39 -10.81
C GLU A 182 -8.66 -11.03 -11.54
#